data_893e77b7f4c730346101e57232b9b4a5
#
_entry.id   893e77b7f4c730346101e57232b9b4a5
#
_cell.length_a   1.000
_cell.length_b   1.000
_cell.length_c   1.000
_cell.angle_alpha   90.00
_cell.angle_beta   90.00
_cell.angle_gamma   90.00
#
_symmetry.space_group_name_H-M   'P 1'
#
loop_
_entity.id
_entity.type
_entity.pdbx_description
1 polymer ?
#
loop_
_entity_poly.entity_id
_entity_poly.type
_entity_poly.pdbx_seq_one_letter_code
_entity_poly.pdbx_strand_id
1 'polypeptide(L)'
;MAKQMLIDAYRGKKTPKPPWVPYAGVHCAFMINEPADKMLQDPELLAKGVVYTAERYKADGIPLLFDLSVEANAVGCNLKWWPDNVPSVTTHPCSDKTPAQAGLQLPTKDSGRWPVIFEAARIAKPKLDELDCVLMGLFCGPLTLASHLAGVRIFTDVYKNKEFAAEVCKFAGEVGARAAEFYAEMGCDIIANVDPVASQIRPETFREYVTPNSQAANKIIADAGATSSFFICGDATKVMEEVCKVGTDGFAIDEQMNMNFIRDLARKYGKGFGGNLKLTLALSLGLLSPREDAIVSLAAGGQHGYTFAPG
;
A
#
# COMPACT_ATOMS: atom_id res chain seq x y z
N MET A 1 17.24 -14.19 7.63
CA MET A 1 16.75 -15.22 6.67
C MET A 1 15.30 -14.92 6.23
N ALA A 2 14.39 -14.54 7.14
CA ALA A 2 13.00 -14.21 6.79
C ALA A 2 12.89 -12.95 5.92
N LYS A 3 13.63 -11.90 6.25
CA LYS A 3 13.71 -10.67 5.42
C LYS A 3 14.10 -10.97 3.98
N GLN A 4 15.19 -11.68 3.77
CA GLN A 4 15.66 -11.99 2.41
C GLN A 4 14.66 -12.87 1.65
N MET A 5 14.00 -13.80 2.34
CA MET A 5 12.96 -14.64 1.74
C MET A 5 11.77 -13.81 1.24
N LEU A 6 11.32 -12.82 2.02
CA LEU A 6 10.23 -11.93 1.63
C LEU A 6 10.64 -11.04 0.44
N ILE A 7 11.83 -10.44 0.49
CA ILE A 7 12.38 -9.65 -0.63
C ILE A 7 12.49 -10.50 -1.90
N ASP A 8 12.98 -11.73 -1.80
CA ASP A 8 13.10 -12.64 -2.95
C ASP A 8 11.73 -13.01 -3.52
N ALA A 9 10.72 -13.25 -2.65
CA ALA A 9 9.35 -13.48 -3.10
C ALA A 9 8.79 -12.29 -3.89
N TYR A 10 8.92 -11.06 -3.37
CA TYR A 10 8.47 -9.85 -4.08
C TYR A 10 9.21 -9.64 -5.41
N ARG A 11 10.45 -10.11 -5.54
CA ARG A 11 11.24 -10.09 -6.79
C ARG A 11 11.01 -11.30 -7.69
N GLY A 12 9.92 -12.04 -7.48
CA GLY A 12 9.53 -13.16 -8.34
C GLY A 12 10.39 -14.42 -8.19
N LYS A 13 11.25 -14.53 -7.18
CA LYS A 13 12.13 -15.69 -6.99
C LYS A 13 11.43 -16.82 -6.24
N LYS A 14 11.96 -18.03 -6.39
CA LYS A 14 11.53 -19.20 -5.61
C LYS A 14 12.01 -19.08 -4.17
N THR A 15 11.12 -19.37 -3.22
CA THR A 15 11.43 -19.40 -1.79
C THR A 15 11.15 -20.78 -1.19
N PRO A 16 11.79 -21.16 -0.06
CA PRO A 16 11.54 -22.45 0.61
C PRO A 16 10.09 -22.64 1.05
N LYS A 17 9.45 -21.55 1.45
CA LYS A 17 8.02 -21.45 1.80
C LYS A 17 7.53 -20.06 1.41
N PRO A 18 6.22 -19.86 1.18
CA PRO A 18 5.66 -18.53 1.06
C PRO A 18 5.89 -17.73 2.35
N PRO A 19 6.49 -16.52 2.30
CA PRO A 19 6.58 -15.64 3.46
C PRO A 19 5.19 -15.11 3.83
N TRP A 20 5.04 -14.69 5.09
CA TRP A 20 3.78 -14.21 5.66
C TRP A 20 3.83 -12.71 5.98
N VAL A 21 2.86 -11.95 5.44
CA VAL A 21 2.67 -10.51 5.72
C VAL A 21 1.23 -10.28 6.16
N PRO A 22 0.96 -9.87 7.42
CA PRO A 22 -0.41 -9.71 7.92
C PRO A 22 -1.18 -8.49 7.38
N TYR A 23 -0.52 -7.46 6.83
CA TYR A 23 -1.10 -6.15 6.47
C TYR A 23 -1.99 -5.57 7.57
N ALA A 24 -1.53 -5.65 8.82
CA ALA A 24 -2.36 -5.47 10.02
C ALA A 24 -2.98 -4.06 10.18
N GLY A 25 -2.36 -3.01 9.63
CA GLY A 25 -2.94 -1.66 9.68
C GLY A 25 -3.38 -1.24 11.10
N VAL A 26 -4.61 -0.75 11.23
CA VAL A 26 -5.20 -0.35 12.52
C VAL A 26 -5.44 -1.52 13.49
N HIS A 27 -5.39 -2.77 13.01
CA HIS A 27 -5.40 -3.94 13.89
C HIS A 27 -4.24 -3.92 14.90
N CYS A 28 -3.13 -3.26 14.58
CA CYS A 28 -2.02 -3.04 15.52
C CYS A 28 -2.46 -2.30 16.78
N ALA A 29 -3.42 -1.37 16.69
CA ALA A 29 -3.98 -0.68 17.85
C ALA A 29 -4.78 -1.64 18.73
N PHE A 30 -5.64 -2.46 18.12
CA PHE A 30 -6.37 -3.50 18.83
C PHE A 30 -5.42 -4.46 19.58
N MET A 31 -4.31 -4.85 18.96
CA MET A 31 -3.33 -5.76 19.57
C MET A 31 -2.68 -5.22 20.84
N ILE A 32 -2.60 -3.91 21.00
CA ILE A 32 -2.06 -3.25 22.20
C ILE A 32 -3.14 -2.62 23.08
N ASN A 33 -4.42 -2.89 22.77
CA ASN A 33 -5.59 -2.40 23.48
C ASN A 33 -5.66 -0.85 23.56
N GLU A 34 -5.34 -0.20 22.43
CA GLU A 34 -5.42 1.25 22.26
C GLU A 34 -6.37 1.63 21.12
N PRO A 35 -7.02 2.81 21.16
CA PRO A 35 -7.79 3.31 20.02
C PRO A 35 -6.90 3.59 18.81
N ALA A 36 -7.43 3.34 17.59
CA ALA A 36 -6.70 3.53 16.35
C ALA A 36 -6.31 5.00 16.13
N ASP A 37 -7.21 5.93 16.41
CA ASP A 37 -6.95 7.37 16.28
C ASP A 37 -5.81 7.85 17.20
N LYS A 38 -5.67 7.29 18.40
CA LYS A 38 -4.53 7.57 19.27
C LYS A 38 -3.24 6.97 18.73
N MET A 39 -3.25 5.69 18.38
CA MET A 39 -2.07 5.00 17.85
C MET A 39 -1.52 5.70 16.61
N LEU A 40 -2.38 6.10 15.69
CA LEU A 40 -1.97 6.72 14.42
C LEU A 40 -1.42 8.16 14.57
N GLN A 41 -1.53 8.76 15.77
CA GLN A 41 -1.05 10.11 16.07
C GLN A 41 0.06 10.14 17.13
N ASP A 42 0.45 8.98 17.67
CA ASP A 42 1.50 8.83 18.68
C ASP A 42 2.59 7.89 18.19
N PRO A 43 3.84 8.34 18.05
CA PRO A 43 4.91 7.53 17.49
C PRO A 43 5.30 6.32 18.35
N GLU A 44 5.20 6.44 19.67
CA GLU A 44 5.52 5.35 20.59
C GLU A 44 4.44 4.26 20.54
N LEU A 45 3.17 4.66 20.50
CA LEU A 45 2.04 3.72 20.37
C LEU A 45 2.07 3.04 18.99
N LEU A 46 2.35 3.78 17.92
CA LEU A 46 2.45 3.20 16.57
C LEU A 46 3.58 2.18 16.50
N ALA A 47 4.78 2.54 16.95
CA ALA A 47 5.92 1.62 16.99
C ALA A 47 5.64 0.38 17.87
N LYS A 48 5.06 0.57 19.06
CA LYS A 48 4.68 -0.51 19.97
C LYS A 48 3.69 -1.48 19.32
N GLY A 49 2.62 -0.94 18.70
CA GLY A 49 1.60 -1.74 18.03
C GLY A 49 2.16 -2.58 16.90
N VAL A 50 2.99 -1.98 16.04
CA VAL A 50 3.64 -2.66 14.90
C VAL A 50 4.57 -3.77 15.39
N VAL A 51 5.48 -3.48 16.31
CA VAL A 51 6.46 -4.47 16.82
C VAL A 51 5.75 -5.61 17.54
N TYR A 52 4.79 -5.31 18.43
CA TYR A 52 4.02 -6.34 19.14
C TYR A 52 3.26 -7.25 18.16
N THR A 53 2.66 -6.68 17.13
CA THR A 53 1.91 -7.44 16.13
C THR A 53 2.84 -8.33 15.29
N ALA A 54 4.00 -7.80 14.87
CA ALA A 54 5.00 -8.58 14.14
C ALA A 54 5.48 -9.78 14.95
N GLU A 55 5.80 -9.59 16.21
CA GLU A 55 6.24 -10.65 17.14
C GLU A 55 5.12 -11.69 17.39
N ARG A 56 3.90 -11.21 17.67
CA ARG A 56 2.74 -12.05 17.98
C ARG A 56 2.33 -12.95 16.82
N TYR A 57 2.38 -12.43 15.59
CA TYR A 57 2.03 -13.17 14.38
C TYR A 57 3.23 -13.83 13.70
N LYS A 58 4.43 -13.65 14.22
CA LYS A 58 5.68 -14.14 13.60
C LYS A 58 5.75 -13.74 12.13
N ALA A 59 5.47 -12.47 11.88
CA ALA A 59 5.41 -11.91 10.54
C ALA A 59 6.81 -11.89 9.89
N ASP A 60 6.91 -12.29 8.64
CA ASP A 60 8.13 -12.13 7.84
C ASP A 60 8.30 -10.66 7.36
N GLY A 61 7.20 -9.90 7.33
CA GLY A 61 7.16 -8.46 7.09
C GLY A 61 5.88 -7.82 7.63
N ILE A 62 5.96 -6.54 7.94
CA ILE A 62 4.82 -5.77 8.46
C ILE A 62 4.87 -4.32 7.94
N PRO A 63 3.74 -3.73 7.50
CA PRO A 63 3.66 -2.30 7.24
C PRO A 63 3.86 -1.49 8.52
N LEU A 64 4.59 -0.35 8.43
CA LEU A 64 4.65 0.62 9.51
C LEU A 64 3.26 1.16 9.86
N LEU A 65 2.50 1.44 8.81
CA LEU A 65 1.05 1.73 8.88
C LEU A 65 0.40 1.35 7.55
N PHE A 66 -0.92 1.19 7.57
CA PHE A 66 -1.72 0.99 6.37
C PHE A 66 -2.88 1.99 6.38
N ASP A 67 -2.59 3.21 5.94
CA ASP A 67 -3.50 4.35 5.95
C ASP A 67 -3.23 5.26 4.75
N LEU A 68 -4.13 5.24 3.79
CA LEU A 68 -4.00 5.98 2.53
C LEU A 68 -4.40 7.46 2.64
N SER A 69 -4.62 7.98 3.85
CA SER A 69 -4.93 9.39 4.08
C SER A 69 -3.72 10.25 4.49
N VAL A 70 -2.56 9.64 4.69
CA VAL A 70 -1.33 10.33 5.14
C VAL A 70 -0.94 11.42 4.16
N GLU A 71 -0.84 11.08 2.88
CA GLU A 71 -0.43 12.00 1.82
C GLU A 71 -1.47 13.11 1.61
N ALA A 72 -2.77 12.75 1.63
CA ALA A 72 -3.86 13.72 1.53
C ALA A 72 -3.83 14.73 2.69
N ASN A 73 -3.61 14.26 3.92
CA ASN A 73 -3.47 15.12 5.09
C ASN A 73 -2.23 16.03 4.98
N ALA A 74 -1.11 15.50 4.52
CA ALA A 74 0.14 16.25 4.38
C ALA A 74 0.06 17.39 3.36
N VAL A 75 -0.85 17.31 2.38
CA VAL A 75 -1.10 18.36 1.39
C VAL A 75 -2.34 19.20 1.68
N GLY A 76 -2.95 19.09 2.87
CA GLY A 76 -3.98 20.00 3.37
C GLY A 76 -5.41 19.47 3.36
N CYS A 77 -5.66 18.19 3.10
CA CYS A 77 -6.97 17.61 3.33
C CYS A 77 -7.25 17.44 4.82
N ASN A 78 -8.45 17.79 5.26
CA ASN A 78 -8.92 17.52 6.61
C ASN A 78 -9.31 16.05 6.76
N LEU A 79 -9.06 15.51 7.96
CA LEU A 79 -9.39 14.13 8.32
C LEU A 79 -10.45 14.07 9.41
N LYS A 80 -11.32 13.07 9.31
CA LYS A 80 -12.16 12.62 10.41
C LYS A 80 -11.55 11.35 11.00
N TRP A 81 -11.31 11.38 12.30
CA TRP A 81 -10.68 10.31 13.07
C TRP A 81 -11.71 9.32 13.62
N TRP A 82 -11.30 8.07 13.73
CA TRP A 82 -12.13 6.98 14.24
C TRP A 82 -11.32 6.15 15.24
N PRO A 83 -11.94 5.72 16.38
CA PRO A 83 -11.23 4.93 17.37
C PRO A 83 -10.93 3.50 16.94
N ASP A 84 -11.58 3.00 15.91
CA ASP A 84 -11.57 1.62 15.46
C ASP A 84 -11.26 1.46 13.95
N ASN A 85 -10.94 2.55 13.26
CA ASN A 85 -10.67 2.53 11.83
C ASN A 85 -9.60 3.56 11.43
N VAL A 86 -9.15 3.48 10.16
CA VAL A 86 -8.32 4.53 9.53
C VAL A 86 -9.11 5.82 9.39
N PRO A 87 -8.44 6.99 9.43
CA PRO A 87 -9.13 8.26 9.24
C PRO A 87 -9.70 8.40 7.82
N SER A 88 -10.78 9.16 7.71
CA SER A 88 -11.45 9.45 6.45
C SER A 88 -11.15 10.87 6.00
N VAL A 89 -10.82 11.06 4.73
CA VAL A 89 -10.67 12.38 4.10
C VAL A 89 -12.05 13.06 3.99
N THR A 90 -12.15 14.31 4.47
CA THR A 90 -13.43 15.05 4.53
C THR A 90 -13.46 16.32 3.70
N THR A 91 -12.31 16.78 3.18
CA THR A 91 -12.22 17.94 2.31
C THR A 91 -11.43 17.61 1.05
N HIS A 92 -11.83 18.22 -0.06
CA HIS A 92 -11.28 17.98 -1.39
C HIS A 92 -10.83 19.31 -2.00
N PRO A 93 -9.58 19.75 -1.75
CA PRO A 93 -9.10 21.08 -2.17
C PRO A 93 -9.11 21.28 -3.70
N CYS A 94 -9.12 20.19 -4.47
CA CYS A 94 -9.21 20.22 -5.92
C CYS A 94 -10.63 19.91 -6.45
N SER A 95 -11.68 20.08 -5.62
CA SER A 95 -13.06 19.82 -6.07
C SER A 95 -13.50 20.69 -7.25
N ASP A 96 -12.94 21.88 -7.40
CA ASP A 96 -13.22 22.84 -8.47
C ASP A 96 -11.99 23.58 -9.02
N LYS A 97 -10.78 23.24 -8.51
CA LYS A 97 -9.51 23.91 -8.81
C LYS A 97 -8.42 22.89 -9.10
N THR A 98 -7.45 23.25 -9.94
CA THR A 98 -6.23 22.46 -10.08
C THR A 98 -5.37 22.57 -8.80
N PRO A 99 -4.40 21.67 -8.56
CA PRO A 99 -3.50 21.79 -7.41
C PRO A 99 -2.80 23.14 -7.30
N ALA A 100 -2.35 23.69 -8.43
CA ALA A 100 -1.72 25.01 -8.47
C ALA A 100 -2.68 26.14 -8.08
N GLN A 101 -3.92 26.10 -8.57
CA GLN A 101 -4.97 27.08 -8.21
C GLN A 101 -5.43 26.95 -6.76
N ALA A 102 -5.37 25.75 -6.19
CA ALA A 102 -5.64 25.50 -4.78
C ALA A 102 -4.45 25.85 -3.87
N GLY A 103 -3.30 26.23 -4.43
CA GLY A 103 -2.09 26.59 -3.69
C GLY A 103 -1.42 25.41 -3.00
N LEU A 104 -1.68 24.18 -3.45
CA LEU A 104 -1.09 22.99 -2.85
C LEU A 104 0.42 22.94 -3.07
N GLN A 105 1.14 22.48 -2.05
CA GLN A 105 2.58 22.29 -2.07
C GLN A 105 2.92 20.84 -1.84
N LEU A 106 4.07 20.39 -2.38
CA LEU A 106 4.59 19.07 -2.08
C LEU A 106 4.93 18.94 -0.58
N PRO A 107 4.67 17.78 0.05
CA PRO A 107 4.89 17.62 1.46
C PRO A 107 6.39 17.64 1.80
N THR A 108 6.69 18.14 2.99
CA THR A 108 7.98 18.02 3.68
C THR A 108 7.86 17.00 4.81
N LYS A 109 8.98 16.69 5.46
CA LYS A 109 8.99 15.82 6.65
C LYS A 109 8.19 16.37 7.83
N ASP A 110 7.92 17.69 7.84
CA ASP A 110 7.13 18.35 8.88
C ASP A 110 5.64 18.47 8.52
N SER A 111 5.23 17.99 7.34
CA SER A 111 3.85 18.07 6.87
C SER A 111 2.97 16.97 7.46
N GLY A 112 1.78 17.34 7.95
CA GLY A 112 0.79 16.40 8.45
C GLY A 112 1.33 15.46 9.52
N ARG A 113 1.20 14.15 9.33
CA ARG A 113 1.66 13.12 10.27
C ARG A 113 3.07 12.57 10.00
N TRP A 114 3.79 13.09 9.02
CA TRP A 114 5.14 12.59 8.72
C TRP A 114 6.08 12.61 9.92
N PRO A 115 6.09 13.63 10.82
CA PRO A 115 6.93 13.59 12.02
C PRO A 115 6.65 12.39 12.93
N VAL A 116 5.38 12.03 13.11
CA VAL A 116 4.96 10.85 13.88
C VAL A 116 5.45 9.57 13.22
N ILE A 117 5.33 9.47 11.89
CA ILE A 117 5.69 8.28 11.11
C ILE A 117 7.22 8.08 11.12
N PHE A 118 7.99 9.16 10.96
CA PHE A 118 9.45 9.11 11.04
C PHE A 118 9.93 8.63 12.40
N GLU A 119 9.37 9.17 13.47
CA GLU A 119 9.76 8.79 14.82
C GLU A 119 9.32 7.36 15.16
N ALA A 120 8.13 6.94 14.74
CA ALA A 120 7.68 5.55 14.88
C ALA A 120 8.61 4.57 14.14
N ALA A 121 9.03 4.91 12.92
CA ALA A 121 10.00 4.10 12.18
C ALA A 121 11.33 3.98 12.91
N ARG A 122 11.85 5.10 13.43
CA ARG A 122 13.10 5.14 14.21
C ARG A 122 13.07 4.22 15.43
N ILE A 123 11.91 4.13 16.09
CA ILE A 123 11.70 3.27 17.27
C ILE A 123 11.49 1.80 16.85
N ALA A 124 10.69 1.55 15.82
CA ALA A 124 10.28 0.20 15.42
C ALA A 124 11.36 -0.56 14.65
N LYS A 125 12.08 0.11 13.72
CA LYS A 125 13.01 -0.54 12.78
C LYS A 125 14.07 -1.39 13.46
N PRO A 126 14.80 -0.94 14.51
CA PRO A 126 15.81 -1.77 15.17
C PRO A 126 15.22 -3.06 15.76
N LYS A 127 14.01 -2.97 16.35
CA LYS A 127 13.32 -4.12 16.95
C LYS A 127 12.83 -5.12 15.89
N LEU A 128 12.35 -4.62 14.75
CA LEU A 128 11.97 -5.48 13.62
C LEU A 128 13.19 -6.14 12.97
N ASP A 129 14.34 -5.47 12.97
CA ASP A 129 15.60 -6.06 12.50
C ASP A 129 16.05 -7.21 13.39
N GLU A 130 15.92 -7.09 14.71
CA GLU A 130 16.17 -8.19 15.67
C GLU A 130 15.23 -9.38 15.45
N LEU A 131 13.98 -9.13 15.03
CA LEU A 131 12.99 -10.16 14.69
C LEU A 131 13.19 -10.78 13.29
N ASP A 132 14.17 -10.32 12.50
CA ASP A 132 14.36 -10.66 11.07
C ASP A 132 13.09 -10.38 10.24
N CYS A 133 12.31 -9.34 10.62
CA CYS A 133 11.06 -8.92 10.01
C CYS A 133 11.27 -7.70 9.11
N VAL A 134 10.74 -7.72 7.89
CA VAL A 134 10.79 -6.61 6.92
C VAL A 134 9.92 -5.45 7.40
N LEU A 135 10.46 -4.24 7.44
CA LEU A 135 9.66 -3.03 7.58
C LEU A 135 9.17 -2.59 6.20
N MET A 136 7.85 -2.45 6.06
CA MET A 136 7.23 -2.01 4.80
C MET A 136 6.71 -0.58 4.93
N GLY A 137 6.98 0.24 3.91
CA GLY A 137 6.34 1.54 3.69
C GLY A 137 5.21 1.40 2.68
N LEU A 138 4.04 1.95 3.00
CA LEU A 138 2.89 1.95 2.09
C LEU A 138 2.46 3.40 1.86
N PHE A 139 2.36 3.83 0.61
CA PHE A 139 1.90 5.17 0.24
C PHE A 139 0.74 5.14 -0.75
N CYS A 140 -0.05 6.20 -0.71
CA CYS A 140 -1.25 6.35 -1.54
C CYS A 140 -0.86 6.50 -3.01
N GLY A 141 -1.43 5.65 -3.87
CA GLY A 141 -1.19 5.70 -5.31
C GLY A 141 -1.83 6.92 -5.99
N PRO A 142 -1.38 7.24 -7.22
CA PRO A 142 -1.73 8.50 -7.87
C PRO A 142 -3.22 8.69 -8.10
N LEU A 143 -3.97 7.66 -8.46
CA LEU A 143 -5.40 7.81 -8.71
C LEU A 143 -6.21 7.87 -7.42
N THR A 144 -5.82 7.08 -6.41
CA THR A 144 -6.44 7.14 -5.08
C THR A 144 -6.19 8.50 -4.44
N LEU A 145 -4.97 9.02 -4.48
CA LEU A 145 -4.69 10.36 -3.95
C LEU A 145 -5.43 11.44 -4.75
N ALA A 146 -5.48 11.32 -6.09
CA ALA A 146 -6.28 12.23 -6.91
C ALA A 146 -7.76 12.22 -6.50
N SER A 147 -8.31 11.06 -6.12
CA SER A 147 -9.68 10.98 -5.59
C SER A 147 -9.84 11.65 -4.23
N HIS A 148 -8.82 11.62 -3.38
CA HIS A 148 -8.83 12.38 -2.13
C HIS A 148 -8.76 13.89 -2.38
N LEU A 149 -8.00 14.34 -3.38
CA LEU A 149 -7.85 15.76 -3.69
C LEU A 149 -9.06 16.34 -4.40
N ALA A 150 -9.61 15.64 -5.41
CA ALA A 150 -10.69 16.14 -6.25
C ALA A 150 -12.09 15.61 -5.87
N GLY A 151 -12.16 14.62 -4.96
CA GLY A 151 -13.40 13.92 -4.66
C GLY A 151 -13.81 12.97 -5.79
N VAL A 152 -15.05 12.49 -5.72
CA VAL A 152 -15.61 11.51 -6.68
C VAL A 152 -15.64 11.97 -8.13
N ARG A 153 -15.55 13.28 -8.39
CA ARG A 153 -15.55 13.83 -9.75
C ARG A 153 -14.40 13.31 -10.61
N ILE A 154 -13.27 12.91 -9.99
CA ILE A 154 -12.10 12.43 -10.72
C ILE A 154 -12.43 11.24 -11.63
N PHE A 155 -13.35 10.36 -11.22
CA PHE A 155 -13.83 9.21 -12.01
C PHE A 155 -14.55 9.61 -13.30
N THR A 156 -15.08 10.83 -13.32
CA THR A 156 -15.70 11.40 -14.52
C THR A 156 -14.69 12.23 -15.31
N ASP A 157 -13.84 12.97 -14.61
CA ASP A 157 -12.89 13.91 -15.22
C ASP A 157 -11.80 13.19 -16.02
N VAL A 158 -11.37 11.98 -15.64
CA VAL A 158 -10.45 11.16 -16.46
C VAL A 158 -10.98 10.87 -17.87
N TYR A 159 -12.27 11.07 -18.12
CA TYR A 159 -12.90 10.93 -19.43
C TYR A 159 -13.39 12.25 -20.04
N LYS A 160 -13.90 13.17 -19.23
CA LYS A 160 -14.59 14.39 -19.69
C LYS A 160 -13.76 15.66 -19.55
N ASN A 161 -12.82 15.70 -18.60
CA ASN A 161 -11.95 16.86 -18.34
C ASN A 161 -10.51 16.39 -18.14
N LYS A 162 -9.93 15.87 -19.22
CA LYS A 162 -8.64 15.18 -19.21
C LYS A 162 -7.48 16.06 -18.75
N GLU A 163 -7.49 17.34 -19.09
CA GLU A 163 -6.44 18.28 -18.68
C GLU A 163 -6.42 18.44 -17.17
N PHE A 164 -7.57 18.70 -16.58
CA PHE A 164 -7.71 18.77 -15.12
C PHE A 164 -7.29 17.45 -14.43
N ALA A 165 -7.79 16.32 -14.93
CA ALA A 165 -7.45 15.02 -14.38
C ALA A 165 -5.94 14.73 -14.46
N ALA A 166 -5.29 15.11 -15.57
CA ALA A 166 -3.86 14.95 -15.75
C ALA A 166 -3.05 15.79 -14.76
N GLU A 167 -3.45 17.05 -14.51
CA GLU A 167 -2.79 17.92 -13.52
C GLU A 167 -2.93 17.37 -12.11
N VAL A 168 -4.13 16.91 -11.71
CA VAL A 168 -4.36 16.35 -10.37
C VAL A 168 -3.60 15.03 -10.18
N CYS A 169 -3.65 14.12 -11.16
CA CYS A 169 -2.93 12.85 -11.09
C CYS A 169 -1.40 13.04 -11.11
N LYS A 170 -0.91 14.02 -11.87
CA LYS A 170 0.52 14.38 -11.88
C LYS A 170 0.98 14.86 -10.52
N PHE A 171 0.27 15.81 -9.91
CA PHE A 171 0.56 16.29 -8.57
C PHE A 171 0.51 15.15 -7.54
N ALA A 172 -0.52 14.29 -7.62
CA ALA A 172 -0.62 13.11 -6.77
C ALA A 172 0.58 12.15 -6.92
N GLY A 173 1.07 11.95 -8.15
CA GLY A 173 2.29 11.17 -8.40
C GLY A 173 3.55 11.81 -7.82
N GLU A 174 3.67 13.14 -7.87
CA GLU A 174 4.79 13.89 -7.26
C GLU A 174 4.75 13.77 -5.72
N VAL A 175 3.57 13.83 -5.12
CA VAL A 175 3.39 13.57 -3.67
C VAL A 175 3.75 12.12 -3.31
N GLY A 176 3.31 11.15 -4.12
CA GLY A 176 3.69 9.74 -3.93
C GLY A 176 5.21 9.51 -4.05
N ALA A 177 5.88 10.23 -4.95
CA ALA A 177 7.34 10.20 -5.05
C ALA A 177 8.02 10.72 -3.77
N ARG A 178 7.50 11.80 -3.16
CA ARG A 178 7.97 12.27 -1.86
C ARG A 178 7.74 11.26 -0.74
N ALA A 179 6.59 10.62 -0.70
CA ALA A 179 6.31 9.57 0.28
C ALA A 179 7.27 8.38 0.12
N ALA A 180 7.54 7.95 -1.12
CA ALA A 180 8.52 6.91 -1.40
C ALA A 180 9.93 7.27 -0.91
N GLU A 181 10.37 8.54 -1.11
CA GLU A 181 11.63 9.07 -0.61
C GLU A 181 11.68 9.00 0.93
N PHE A 182 10.60 9.40 1.61
CA PHE A 182 10.52 9.37 3.07
C PHE A 182 10.60 7.93 3.60
N TYR A 183 9.88 6.99 3.03
CA TYR A 183 9.96 5.58 3.44
C TYR A 183 11.33 4.95 3.15
N ALA A 184 11.97 5.32 2.04
CA ALA A 184 13.33 4.88 1.75
C ALA A 184 14.32 5.40 2.80
N GLU A 185 14.20 6.68 3.21
CA GLU A 185 15.02 7.28 4.26
C GLU A 185 14.79 6.65 5.64
N MET A 186 13.56 6.23 5.94
CA MET A 186 13.25 5.46 7.15
C MET A 186 13.84 4.04 7.14
N GLY A 187 14.46 3.60 6.05
CA GLY A 187 15.03 2.27 5.89
C GLY A 187 13.99 1.17 5.68
N CYS A 188 12.86 1.48 5.05
CA CYS A 188 11.91 0.46 4.65
C CYS A 188 12.52 -0.45 3.58
N ASP A 189 12.45 -1.75 3.81
CA ASP A 189 13.03 -2.77 2.91
C ASP A 189 12.15 -3.01 1.67
N ILE A 190 10.82 -2.85 1.83
CA ILE A 190 9.82 -2.91 0.77
C ILE A 190 8.95 -1.67 0.83
N ILE A 191 8.72 -1.03 -0.32
CA ILE A 191 7.88 0.16 -0.42
C ILE A 191 6.80 -0.07 -1.49
N ALA A 192 5.54 0.06 -1.10
CA ALA A 192 4.41 -0.23 -1.96
C ALA A 192 3.58 1.00 -2.29
N ASN A 193 3.32 1.18 -3.58
CA ASN A 193 2.30 2.07 -4.11
C ASN A 193 0.94 1.38 -3.97
N VAL A 194 0.02 1.95 -3.21
CA VAL A 194 -1.30 1.37 -2.91
C VAL A 194 -2.39 2.18 -3.60
N ASP A 195 -2.95 1.64 -4.67
CA ASP A 195 -3.93 2.35 -5.52
C ASP A 195 -5.22 1.54 -5.75
N PRO A 196 -6.06 1.37 -4.70
CA PRO A 196 -7.31 0.61 -4.80
C PRO A 196 -8.26 1.17 -5.86
N VAL A 197 -8.31 2.49 -6.03
CA VAL A 197 -9.18 3.17 -6.99
C VAL A 197 -8.84 2.80 -8.44
N ALA A 198 -7.59 2.44 -8.71
CA ALA A 198 -7.14 2.04 -10.03
C ALA A 198 -7.77 0.72 -10.55
N SER A 199 -8.40 -0.09 -9.69
CA SER A 199 -9.18 -1.27 -10.11
C SER A 199 -10.47 -0.91 -10.86
N GLN A 200 -10.99 0.32 -10.67
CA GLN A 200 -12.28 0.76 -11.18
C GLN A 200 -12.20 1.42 -12.57
N ILE A 201 -11.00 1.61 -13.11
CA ILE A 201 -10.79 2.27 -14.39
C ILE A 201 -10.47 1.27 -15.51
N ARG A 202 -10.47 1.76 -16.76
CA ARG A 202 -10.10 0.95 -17.93
C ARG A 202 -8.57 0.84 -18.06
N PRO A 203 -8.04 -0.18 -18.72
CA PRO A 203 -6.61 -0.32 -18.97
C PRO A 203 -5.97 0.89 -19.65
N GLU A 204 -6.67 1.53 -20.60
CA GLU A 204 -6.21 2.73 -21.28
C GLU A 204 -6.04 3.91 -20.30
N THR A 205 -7.01 4.07 -19.39
CA THR A 205 -6.98 5.08 -18.33
C THR A 205 -5.86 4.82 -17.33
N PHE A 206 -5.62 3.55 -16.99
CA PHE A 206 -4.49 3.16 -16.14
C PHE A 206 -3.15 3.56 -16.80
N ARG A 207 -2.97 3.27 -18.09
CA ARG A 207 -1.75 3.67 -18.83
C ARG A 207 -1.60 5.19 -18.92
N GLU A 208 -2.71 5.93 -19.03
CA GLU A 208 -2.70 7.38 -19.17
C GLU A 208 -2.38 8.09 -17.85
N TYR A 209 -2.95 7.64 -16.71
CA TYR A 209 -2.90 8.36 -15.44
C TYR A 209 -2.11 7.68 -14.32
N VAL A 210 -2.08 6.34 -14.26
CA VAL A 210 -1.42 5.63 -13.15
C VAL A 210 0.04 5.33 -13.47
N THR A 211 0.30 4.72 -14.62
CA THR A 211 1.66 4.29 -14.99
C THR A 211 2.67 5.43 -14.98
N PRO A 212 2.47 6.57 -15.69
CA PRO A 212 3.46 7.66 -15.73
C PRO A 212 3.66 8.32 -14.36
N ASN A 213 2.59 8.42 -13.58
CA ASN A 213 2.63 9.07 -12.26
C ASN A 213 3.16 8.16 -11.14
N SER A 214 3.43 6.88 -11.42
CA SER A 214 4.12 5.96 -10.51
C SER A 214 5.63 5.87 -10.78
N GLN A 215 6.11 6.30 -11.94
CA GLN A 215 7.50 6.09 -12.38
C GLN A 215 8.54 6.76 -11.49
N ALA A 216 8.28 7.99 -11.03
CA ALA A 216 9.22 8.72 -10.17
C ALA A 216 9.40 8.01 -8.82
N ALA A 217 8.31 7.57 -8.20
CA ALA A 217 8.35 6.80 -6.96
C ALA A 217 9.10 5.46 -7.15
N ASN A 218 8.79 4.73 -8.21
CA ASN A 218 9.45 3.45 -8.52
C ASN A 218 10.96 3.62 -8.70
N LYS A 219 11.38 4.70 -9.38
CA LYS A 219 12.80 5.02 -9.55
C LYS A 219 13.49 5.33 -8.21
N ILE A 220 12.87 6.13 -7.35
CA ILE A 220 13.39 6.46 -6.01
C ILE A 220 13.57 5.19 -5.18
N ILE A 221 12.59 4.31 -5.19
CA ILE A 221 12.64 3.03 -4.46
C ILE A 221 13.79 2.16 -4.96
N ALA A 222 13.95 2.05 -6.28
CA ALA A 222 15.03 1.28 -6.90
C ALA A 222 16.41 1.88 -6.60
N ASP A 223 16.57 3.20 -6.71
CA ASP A 223 17.83 3.91 -6.43
C ASP A 223 18.24 3.75 -4.94
N ALA A 224 17.28 3.64 -4.03
CA ALA A 224 17.51 3.36 -2.62
C ALA A 224 17.84 1.87 -2.34
N GLY A 225 17.76 0.98 -3.33
CA GLY A 225 17.97 -0.47 -3.17
C GLY A 225 16.81 -1.21 -2.52
N ALA A 226 15.71 -0.53 -2.23
CA ALA A 226 14.49 -1.14 -1.69
C ALA A 226 13.74 -1.93 -2.77
N THR A 227 12.82 -2.79 -2.34
CA THR A 227 11.97 -3.56 -3.25
C THR A 227 10.64 -2.85 -3.44
N SER A 228 10.22 -2.68 -4.68
CA SER A 228 8.98 -1.98 -5.02
C SER A 228 7.80 -2.93 -5.19
N SER A 229 6.61 -2.49 -4.79
CA SER A 229 5.36 -3.23 -4.97
C SER A 229 4.23 -2.29 -5.43
N PHE A 230 3.25 -2.85 -6.13
CA PHE A 230 1.99 -2.17 -6.44
C PHE A 230 0.84 -2.94 -5.80
N PHE A 231 0.12 -2.34 -4.86
CA PHE A 231 -1.01 -2.97 -4.19
C PHE A 231 -2.32 -2.44 -4.77
N ILE A 232 -3.17 -3.35 -5.28
CA ILE A 232 -4.46 -3.00 -5.86
C ILE A 232 -5.57 -3.83 -5.22
N CYS A 233 -6.62 -3.16 -4.71
CA CYS A 233 -7.77 -3.77 -4.09
C CYS A 233 -8.95 -3.90 -5.06
N GLY A 234 -9.91 -4.77 -4.72
CA GLY A 234 -11.08 -5.05 -5.54
C GLY A 234 -10.80 -5.95 -6.74
N ASP A 235 -11.81 -6.15 -7.58
CA ASP A 235 -11.64 -6.90 -8.83
C ASP A 235 -10.84 -6.09 -9.86
N ALA A 236 -9.55 -6.28 -9.85
CA ALA A 236 -8.59 -5.63 -10.75
C ALA A 236 -8.32 -6.44 -12.04
N THR A 237 -9.05 -7.52 -12.31
CA THR A 237 -8.78 -8.45 -13.43
C THR A 237 -8.50 -7.72 -14.73
N LYS A 238 -9.24 -6.66 -15.05
CA LYS A 238 -9.11 -5.90 -16.30
C LYS A 238 -7.80 -5.12 -16.44
N VAL A 239 -7.22 -4.68 -15.32
CA VAL A 239 -6.02 -3.82 -15.31
C VAL A 239 -4.75 -4.55 -14.90
N MET A 240 -4.84 -5.84 -14.55
CA MET A 240 -3.69 -6.59 -14.02
C MET A 240 -2.49 -6.68 -14.97
N GLU A 241 -2.71 -6.71 -16.29
CA GLU A 241 -1.58 -6.64 -17.23
C GLU A 241 -0.85 -5.30 -17.16
N GLU A 242 -1.58 -4.20 -16.92
CA GLU A 242 -0.99 -2.87 -16.75
C GLU A 242 -0.27 -2.76 -15.40
N VAL A 243 -0.82 -3.37 -14.33
CA VAL A 243 -0.14 -3.49 -13.03
C VAL A 243 1.21 -4.21 -13.19
N CYS A 244 1.27 -5.30 -13.96
CA CYS A 244 2.54 -5.99 -14.23
C CYS A 244 3.56 -5.12 -14.99
N LYS A 245 3.10 -4.10 -15.73
CA LYS A 245 3.93 -3.20 -16.55
C LYS A 245 4.24 -1.87 -15.86
N VAL A 246 3.68 -1.59 -14.66
CA VAL A 246 3.85 -0.30 -13.98
C VAL A 246 5.29 -0.01 -13.53
N GLY A 247 6.15 -1.02 -13.54
CA GLY A 247 7.58 -0.87 -13.26
C GLY A 247 8.03 -1.31 -11.86
N THR A 248 7.14 -1.91 -11.05
CA THR A 248 7.47 -2.47 -9.73
C THR A 248 8.06 -3.88 -9.82
N ASP A 249 8.77 -4.33 -8.77
CA ASP A 249 9.31 -5.70 -8.65
C ASP A 249 8.20 -6.73 -8.49
N GLY A 250 7.17 -6.40 -7.69
CA GLY A 250 6.03 -7.25 -7.45
C GLY A 250 4.74 -6.48 -7.28
N PHE A 251 3.67 -7.19 -6.94
CA PHE A 251 2.37 -6.60 -6.64
C PHE A 251 1.62 -7.38 -5.56
N ALA A 252 0.62 -6.75 -4.94
CA ALA A 252 -0.32 -7.41 -4.01
C ALA A 252 -1.76 -7.20 -4.48
N ILE A 253 -2.61 -8.18 -4.18
CA ILE A 253 -3.97 -8.28 -4.72
C ILE A 253 -5.01 -8.49 -3.63
N ASP A 254 -6.25 -8.17 -3.98
CA ASP A 254 -7.45 -8.34 -3.18
C ASP A 254 -7.94 -9.81 -3.11
N GLU A 255 -8.77 -10.09 -2.10
CA GLU A 255 -9.43 -11.40 -1.90
C GLU A 255 -10.33 -11.85 -3.07
N GLN A 256 -10.80 -10.90 -3.90
CA GLN A 256 -11.68 -11.16 -5.02
C GLN A 256 -10.95 -11.75 -6.24
N MET A 257 -9.63 -11.68 -6.26
CA MET A 257 -8.84 -12.09 -7.42
C MET A 257 -8.68 -13.60 -7.52
N ASN A 258 -8.71 -14.12 -8.75
CA ASN A 258 -8.42 -15.53 -9.01
C ASN A 258 -6.92 -15.81 -8.93
N MET A 259 -6.48 -16.54 -7.90
CA MET A 259 -5.07 -16.83 -7.64
C MET A 259 -4.35 -17.57 -8.75
N ASN A 260 -5.04 -18.48 -9.47
CA ASN A 260 -4.41 -19.19 -10.58
C ASN A 260 -4.10 -18.24 -11.74
N PHE A 261 -5.06 -17.35 -12.08
CA PHE A 261 -4.86 -16.30 -13.08
C PHE A 261 -3.70 -15.38 -12.69
N ILE A 262 -3.67 -14.92 -11.43
CA ILE A 262 -2.64 -14.02 -10.91
C ILE A 262 -1.26 -14.67 -10.92
N ARG A 263 -1.15 -15.92 -10.45
CA ARG A 263 0.12 -16.67 -10.49
C ARG A 263 0.67 -16.80 -11.90
N ASP A 264 -0.18 -17.17 -12.86
CA ASP A 264 0.24 -17.38 -14.23
C ASP A 264 0.64 -16.05 -14.90
N LEU A 265 -0.06 -14.96 -14.57
CA LEU A 265 0.28 -13.61 -15.02
C LEU A 265 1.61 -13.14 -14.40
N ALA A 266 1.80 -13.30 -13.09
CA ALA A 266 3.04 -12.96 -12.41
C ALA A 266 4.25 -13.68 -13.01
N ARG A 267 4.11 -14.98 -13.30
CA ARG A 267 5.14 -15.77 -13.99
C ARG A 267 5.45 -15.25 -15.41
N LYS A 268 4.42 -14.90 -16.18
CA LYS A 268 4.56 -14.33 -17.53
C LYS A 268 5.42 -13.05 -17.51
N TYR A 269 5.26 -12.23 -16.49
CA TYR A 269 5.95 -10.94 -16.36
C TYR A 269 7.18 -10.97 -15.45
N GLY A 270 7.53 -12.13 -14.88
CA GLY A 270 8.67 -12.28 -13.95
C GLY A 270 8.50 -11.47 -12.65
N LYS A 271 7.29 -11.37 -12.12
CA LYS A 271 6.93 -10.57 -10.93
C LYS A 271 6.67 -11.44 -9.72
N GLY A 272 6.93 -10.88 -8.53
CA GLY A 272 6.36 -11.40 -7.29
C GLY A 272 4.90 -10.98 -7.14
N PHE A 273 4.14 -11.74 -6.35
CA PHE A 273 2.75 -11.40 -6.04
C PHE A 273 2.38 -11.80 -4.61
N GLY A 274 1.48 -11.05 -4.00
CA GLY A 274 0.99 -11.27 -2.63
C GLY A 274 -0.53 -11.30 -2.57
N GLY A 275 -1.07 -11.96 -1.58
CA GLY A 275 -2.50 -12.12 -1.28
C GLY A 275 -2.79 -13.59 -0.98
N ASN A 276 -4.02 -14.05 -0.98
CA ASN A 276 -5.30 -13.32 -0.97
C ASN A 276 -6.26 -14.02 0.01
N LEU A 277 -5.78 -14.16 1.28
CA LEU A 277 -6.65 -14.67 2.33
C LEU A 277 -7.90 -13.80 2.42
N LYS A 278 -9.07 -14.45 2.40
CA LYS A 278 -10.36 -13.77 2.32
C LYS A 278 -10.75 -13.14 3.65
N LEU A 279 -10.52 -11.84 3.77
CA LEU A 279 -10.85 -11.06 4.97
C LEU A 279 -12.35 -11.00 5.21
N THR A 280 -13.14 -10.70 4.18
CA THR A 280 -14.58 -10.52 4.31
C THR A 280 -15.27 -11.83 4.60
N LEU A 281 -15.06 -12.84 3.75
CA LEU A 281 -15.79 -14.11 3.88
C LEU A 281 -15.29 -14.98 5.04
N ALA A 282 -13.98 -15.02 5.29
CA ALA A 282 -13.41 -15.90 6.30
C ALA A 282 -13.33 -15.23 7.68
N LEU A 283 -12.78 -14.00 7.77
CA LEU A 283 -12.51 -13.35 9.05
C LEU A 283 -13.70 -12.53 9.54
N SER A 284 -14.31 -11.68 8.69
CA SER A 284 -15.36 -10.77 9.15
C SER A 284 -16.73 -11.45 9.25
N LEU A 285 -17.11 -12.25 8.27
CA LEU A 285 -18.44 -12.89 8.22
C LEU A 285 -18.44 -14.32 8.77
N GLY A 286 -17.28 -14.96 8.91
CA GLY A 286 -17.17 -16.34 9.37
C GLY A 286 -17.86 -17.37 8.45
N LEU A 287 -18.05 -17.03 7.17
CA LEU A 287 -18.69 -17.90 6.18
C LEU A 287 -17.75 -18.96 5.60
N LEU A 288 -16.44 -18.75 5.75
CA LEU A 288 -15.39 -19.69 5.38
C LEU A 288 -14.49 -19.93 6.59
N SER A 289 -13.91 -21.12 6.69
CA SER A 289 -12.86 -21.41 7.66
C SER A 289 -11.57 -20.67 7.23
N PRO A 290 -10.99 -19.77 8.06
CA PRO A 290 -9.73 -19.11 7.74
C PRO A 290 -8.60 -20.11 7.46
N ARG A 291 -8.60 -21.26 8.14
CA ARG A 291 -7.63 -22.32 7.93
C ARG A 291 -7.77 -22.97 6.55
N GLU A 292 -8.99 -23.27 6.14
CA GLU A 292 -9.23 -23.89 4.83
C GLU A 292 -8.91 -22.93 3.70
N ASP A 293 -9.30 -21.66 3.83
CA ASP A 293 -8.97 -20.62 2.86
C ASP A 293 -7.46 -20.41 2.74
N ALA A 294 -6.74 -20.39 3.87
CA ALA A 294 -5.27 -20.31 3.88
C ALA A 294 -4.63 -21.51 3.14
N ILE A 295 -5.13 -22.73 3.34
CA ILE A 295 -4.65 -23.91 2.62
C ILE A 295 -4.84 -23.77 1.11
N VAL A 296 -6.03 -23.30 0.69
CA VAL A 296 -6.33 -23.08 -0.72
C VAL A 296 -5.44 -21.99 -1.32
N SER A 297 -5.28 -20.87 -0.64
CA SER A 297 -4.42 -19.76 -1.10
C SER A 297 -2.95 -20.18 -1.21
N LEU A 298 -2.42 -20.90 -0.21
CA LEU A 298 -1.06 -21.43 -0.22
C LEU A 298 -0.83 -22.44 -1.34
N ALA A 299 -1.79 -23.33 -1.57
CA ALA A 299 -1.71 -24.31 -2.66
C ALA A 299 -1.75 -23.63 -4.04
N ALA A 300 -2.61 -22.62 -4.23
CA ALA A 300 -2.75 -21.90 -5.49
C ALA A 300 -1.54 -20.99 -5.78
N GLY A 301 -1.01 -20.30 -4.77
CA GLY A 301 0.14 -19.40 -4.91
C GLY A 301 1.46 -20.14 -5.14
N GLY A 302 1.68 -21.22 -4.39
CA GLY A 302 2.91 -22.04 -4.49
C GLY A 302 4.12 -21.35 -3.86
N GLN A 303 5.33 -21.70 -4.34
CA GLN A 303 6.59 -21.22 -3.75
C GLN A 303 7.37 -20.25 -4.65
N HIS A 304 6.84 -19.89 -5.80
CA HIS A 304 7.58 -19.09 -6.80
C HIS A 304 7.01 -17.68 -6.85
N GLY A 305 7.71 -16.75 -6.22
CA GLY A 305 7.34 -15.34 -6.18
C GLY A 305 6.05 -15.05 -5.39
N TYR A 306 5.61 -15.97 -4.55
CA TYR A 306 4.36 -15.82 -3.80
C TYR A 306 4.60 -15.42 -2.34
N THR A 307 3.88 -14.39 -1.90
CA THR A 307 3.78 -13.94 -0.50
C THR A 307 2.36 -14.20 0.00
N PHE A 308 2.23 -14.97 1.08
CA PHE A 308 0.94 -15.20 1.72
C PHE A 308 0.54 -13.97 2.53
N ALA A 309 -0.63 -13.43 2.26
CA ALA A 309 -1.13 -12.23 2.91
C ALA A 309 -2.68 -12.21 2.88
N PRO A 310 -3.34 -11.41 3.73
CA PRO A 310 -4.73 -11.02 3.52
C PRO A 310 -4.85 -10.24 2.19
N GLY A 311 -6.00 -10.38 1.52
CA GLY A 311 -6.31 -9.68 0.28
C GLY A 311 -7.04 -8.36 0.49
#